data_949c2b0f6131159ab237e7177ed8dccd
#
_entry.id   949c2b0f6131159ab237e7177ed8dccd
#
_cell.length_a   1.000
_cell.length_b   1.000
_cell.length_c   1.000
_cell.angle_alpha   90.00
_cell.angle_beta   90.00
_cell.angle_gamma   90.00
#
_symmetry.space_group_name_H-M   'P 1'
#
loop_
_entity.id
_entity.type
_entity.pdbx_description
1 polymer ?
#
loop_
_entity_poly.entity_id
_entity_poly.type
_entity_poly.pdbx_seq_one_letter_code
_entity_poly.pdbx_strand_id
1 'polypeptide(L)' 'ETPFSAIHLENMQKLVRCGSVILPANPGFYNHPERVQDLIDFVVARILDHLNIEHSLIPRWGK' A
#
# COMPACT_ATOMS: atom_id res chain seq x y z
N GLU A 1 5.31 1.56 11.41
CA GLU A 1 5.09 2.05 12.79
C GLU A 1 6.03 3.19 13.18
N THR A 2 6.87 3.66 12.25
CA THR A 2 7.83 4.73 12.51
C THR A 2 7.14 6.09 12.53
N PRO A 3 7.30 6.87 13.60
CA PRO A 3 6.80 8.23 13.61
C PRO A 3 7.51 9.08 12.54
N PHE A 4 6.76 9.92 11.84
CA PHE A 4 7.34 10.74 10.79
C PHE A 4 7.86 12.05 11.36
N SER A 5 9.11 12.39 11.03
CA SER A 5 9.66 13.71 11.29
C SER A 5 9.34 14.66 10.13
N ALA A 6 9.60 15.95 10.32
CA ALA A 6 9.46 16.92 9.23
C ALA A 6 10.34 16.54 8.03
N ILE A 7 11.54 16.02 8.28
CA ILE A 7 12.46 15.62 7.22
C ILE A 7 11.88 14.45 6.41
N HIS A 8 11.30 13.45 7.11
CA HIS A 8 10.64 12.34 6.42
C HIS A 8 9.53 12.84 5.49
N LEU A 9 8.67 13.71 6.01
CA LEU A 9 7.54 14.23 5.24
C LEU A 9 7.98 15.06 4.05
N GLU A 10 9.00 15.89 4.23
CA GLU A 10 9.57 16.66 3.13
C GLU A 10 10.13 15.76 2.02
N ASN A 11 10.85 14.70 2.41
CA ASN A 11 11.42 13.77 1.45
C ASN A 11 10.35 12.98 0.70
N MET A 12 9.29 12.54 1.41
CA MET A 12 8.15 11.88 0.79
C MET A 12 7.49 12.80 -0.23
N GLN A 13 7.28 14.08 0.12
CA GLN A 13 6.67 15.05 -0.77
C GLN A 13 7.51 15.25 -2.04
N LYS A 14 8.82 15.34 -1.90
CA LYS A 14 9.72 15.48 -3.05
C LYS A 14 9.62 14.27 -3.98
N LEU A 15 9.62 13.07 -3.40
CA LEU A 15 9.52 11.84 -4.18
C LEU A 15 8.20 11.74 -4.93
N VAL A 16 7.09 12.09 -4.27
CA VAL A 16 5.77 12.07 -4.91
C VAL A 16 5.72 13.05 -6.07
N ARG A 17 6.32 14.24 -5.91
CA ARG A 17 6.40 15.22 -6.99
C ARG A 17 7.18 14.72 -8.19
N CYS A 18 8.14 13.82 -7.96
CA CYS A 18 8.93 13.21 -9.04
C CYS A 18 8.24 12.00 -9.68
N GLY A 19 7.03 11.68 -9.26
CA GLY A 19 6.27 10.57 -9.84
C GLY A 19 6.34 9.27 -9.05
N SER A 20 7.01 9.27 -7.88
CA SER A 20 7.04 8.09 -7.02
C SER A 20 5.72 7.91 -6.27
N VAL A 21 5.38 6.68 -5.94
CA VAL A 21 4.25 6.35 -5.07
C VAL A 21 4.80 6.02 -3.68
N ILE A 22 4.31 6.72 -2.67
CA ILE A 22 4.62 6.41 -1.28
C ILE A 22 3.48 5.56 -0.76
N LEU A 23 3.77 4.27 -0.55
CA LEU A 23 2.76 3.30 -0.13
C LEU A 23 3.07 2.80 1.27
N PRO A 24 2.35 3.29 2.29
CA PRO A 24 2.50 2.73 3.64
C PRO A 24 2.06 1.27 3.66
N ALA A 25 2.81 0.43 4.37
CA ALA A 25 2.47 -0.99 4.51
C ALA A 25 1.38 -1.18 5.56
N ASN A 26 0.25 -0.46 5.40
CA ASN A 26 -0.89 -0.50 6.29
C ASN A 26 -2.01 -1.29 5.64
N PRO A 27 -2.33 -2.49 6.12
CA PRO A 27 -3.40 -3.28 5.52
C PRO A 27 -4.78 -2.68 5.84
N GLY A 28 -5.68 -2.74 4.86
CA GLY A 28 -7.07 -2.40 5.09
C GLY A 28 -7.82 -3.59 5.69
N PHE A 29 -8.81 -3.31 6.52
CA PHE A 29 -9.60 -4.33 7.19
C PHE A 29 -11.02 -4.47 6.62
N TYR A 30 -11.37 -3.67 5.63
CA TYR A 30 -12.73 -3.63 5.09
C TYR A 30 -13.10 -4.88 4.27
N ASN A 31 -12.12 -5.73 3.93
CA ASN A 31 -12.38 -7.03 3.27
C ASN A 31 -12.56 -8.18 4.28
N HIS A 32 -12.72 -7.86 5.56
CA HIS A 32 -12.93 -8.85 6.63
C HIS A 32 -11.83 -9.91 6.68
N PRO A 33 -10.56 -9.51 6.89
CA PRO A 33 -9.47 -10.48 6.98
C PRO A 33 -9.67 -11.41 8.17
N GLU A 34 -9.37 -12.69 7.97
CA GLU A 34 -9.49 -13.71 9.01
C GLU A 34 -8.14 -14.20 9.50
N ARG A 35 -7.08 -13.99 8.73
CA ARG A 35 -5.73 -14.45 9.03
C ARG A 35 -4.72 -13.34 8.74
N VAL A 36 -3.54 -13.48 9.38
CA VAL A 36 -2.43 -12.55 9.08
C VAL A 36 -2.06 -12.58 7.60
N GLN A 37 -2.13 -13.76 6.96
CA GLN A 37 -1.85 -13.86 5.54
C GLN A 37 -2.77 -12.97 4.70
N ASP A 38 -4.02 -12.80 5.11
CA ASP A 38 -4.96 -11.92 4.40
C ASP A 38 -4.51 -10.46 4.45
N LEU A 39 -3.93 -10.03 5.57
CA LEU A 39 -3.38 -8.69 5.71
C LEU A 39 -2.15 -8.50 4.85
N ILE A 40 -1.27 -9.50 4.79
CA ILE A 40 -0.10 -9.48 3.93
C ILE A 40 -0.52 -9.40 2.47
N ASP A 41 -1.48 -10.24 2.07
CA ASP A 41 -1.99 -10.28 0.70
C ASP A 41 -2.59 -8.94 0.30
N PHE A 42 -3.24 -8.24 1.23
CA PHE A 42 -3.80 -6.92 0.96
C PHE A 42 -2.70 -5.94 0.53
N VAL A 43 -1.60 -5.88 1.30
CA VAL A 43 -0.50 -4.95 0.98
C VAL A 43 0.20 -5.37 -0.31
N VAL A 44 0.48 -6.66 -0.48
CA VAL A 44 1.12 -7.17 -1.69
C VAL A 44 0.25 -6.88 -2.92
N ALA A 45 -1.06 -7.08 -2.81
CA ALA A 45 -1.98 -6.79 -3.90
C ALA A 45 -1.94 -5.32 -4.32
N ARG A 46 -1.88 -4.40 -3.34
CA ARG A 46 -1.78 -2.97 -3.63
C ARG A 46 -0.47 -2.64 -4.36
N ILE A 47 0.64 -3.26 -3.95
CA ILE A 47 1.92 -3.07 -4.64
C ILE A 47 1.82 -3.55 -6.09
N LEU A 48 1.27 -4.73 -6.31
CA LEU A 48 1.10 -5.29 -7.65
C LEU A 48 0.19 -4.42 -8.51
N ASP A 49 -0.89 -3.88 -7.92
CA ASP A 49 -1.79 -2.97 -8.64
C ASP A 49 -1.04 -1.73 -9.14
N HIS A 50 -0.19 -1.15 -8.31
CA HIS A 50 0.59 0.03 -8.70
C HIS A 50 1.65 -0.29 -9.74
N LEU A 51 2.11 -1.54 -9.82
CA LEU A 51 3.04 -2.01 -10.85
C LEU A 51 2.33 -2.51 -12.10
N ASN A 52 1.00 -2.48 -12.13
CA ASN A 52 0.18 -2.99 -13.23
C ASN A 52 0.40 -4.49 -13.49
N ILE A 53 0.64 -5.26 -12.42
CA ILE A 53 0.79 -6.70 -12.48
C ILE A 53 -0.54 -7.34 -12.08
N GLU A 54 -1.08 -8.19 -12.94
CA GLU A 54 -2.33 -8.88 -12.64
C GLU A 54 -2.16 -9.89 -11.50
N HIS A 55 -3.16 -9.98 -10.64
CA HIS A 55 -3.21 -10.91 -9.53
C HIS A 55 -4.66 -11.19 -9.15
N SER A 56 -4.85 -12.19 -8.31
CA SER A 56 -6.16 -12.54 -7.76
C SER A 56 -6.10 -12.70 -6.24
N LEU A 57 -5.16 -11.99 -5.58
CA LEU A 57 -4.97 -12.09 -4.13
C LEU A 57 -6.16 -11.54 -3.35
N ILE A 58 -6.74 -10.44 -3.84
CA ILE A 58 -7.92 -9.81 -3.24
C ILE A 58 -8.77 -9.23 -4.37
N PRO A 59 -10.05 -8.89 -4.11
CA PRO A 59 -10.86 -8.15 -5.08
C PRO A 59 -10.19 -6.83 -5.44
N ARG A 60 -10.26 -6.46 -6.72
CA ARG A 60 -9.64 -5.21 -7.16
C ARG A 60 -10.34 -4.02 -6.53
N TRP A 61 -9.57 -2.97 -6.26
CA TRP A 61 -10.09 -1.72 -5.74
C TRP A 61 -11.13 -1.14 -6.69
N GLY A 62 -12.28 -0.76 -6.14
CA GLY A 62 -13.35 -0.16 -6.93
C GLY A 62 -14.23 -1.15 -7.69
N LYS A 63 -14.09 -2.43 -7.41
CA LYS A 63 -14.87 -3.48 -8.08
C LYS A 63 -15.83 -4.19 -7.16
#